data_20e2590335f7620ce51a9b60eaa5d6bc
#
_entry.id   20e2590335f7620ce51a9b60eaa5d6bc
#
_cell.length_a   1.000
_cell.length_b   1.000
_cell.length_c   1.000
_cell.angle_alpha   90.00
_cell.angle_beta   90.00
_cell.angle_gamma   90.00
#
_symmetry.space_group_name_H-M   'P 1'
#
loop_
_entity.id
_entity.type
_entity.pdbx_description
1 polymer ?
#
loop_
_entity_poly.entity_id
_entity_poly.type
_entity_poly.pdbx_seq_one_letter_code
_entity_poly.pdbx_strand_id
1 'polypeptide(L)'
;MPQGAPGFATRAVKIRPAVVSRIKPVDMNIVFQRLSLATDERFDLIIGTNIFLYYGGFEQSLARVNVAAMLKPGGFFLSNDKLPDTVPSGLEQVMVSEIPRTGARVITDYIYCYRRTQ
;
A
#
# COMPACT_ATOMS: atom_id res chain seq x y z
N MET A 1 6.16 7.00 27.95
CA MET A 1 6.66 7.18 26.58
C MET A 1 7.97 6.43 26.44
N PRO A 2 8.16 5.60 25.42
CA PRO A 2 9.47 5.04 25.15
C PRO A 2 10.44 6.18 24.83
N GLN A 3 11.56 6.22 25.53
CA GLN A 3 12.63 7.15 25.19
C GLN A 3 13.22 6.75 23.83
N GLY A 4 13.18 7.65 22.87
CA GLY A 4 13.81 7.43 21.57
C GLY A 4 15.30 7.20 21.72
N ALA A 5 15.86 6.33 20.90
CA ALA A 5 17.30 6.16 20.84
C ALA A 5 17.98 7.49 20.49
N PRO A 6 19.19 7.77 21.03
CA PRO A 6 19.93 9.00 20.72
C PRO A 6 20.11 9.15 19.21
N GLY A 7 19.79 10.31 18.67
CA GLY A 7 19.91 10.63 17.22
C GLY A 7 18.67 10.37 16.38
N PHE A 8 17.56 9.87 16.96
CA PHE A 8 16.28 9.75 16.26
C PHE A 8 15.29 10.79 16.76
N ALA A 9 14.69 11.53 15.80
CA ALA A 9 13.52 12.36 16.10
C ALA A 9 12.28 11.45 16.15
N THR A 10 11.63 11.39 17.31
CA THR A 10 10.39 10.62 17.48
C THR A 10 9.20 11.56 17.65
N ARG A 11 8.08 11.21 17.07
CA ARG A 11 6.82 11.93 17.24
C ARG A 11 5.73 10.93 17.64
N ALA A 12 5.02 11.23 18.72
CA ALA A 12 3.85 10.47 19.11
C ALA A 12 2.60 11.06 18.42
N VAL A 13 1.79 10.17 17.85
CA VAL A 13 0.52 10.53 17.22
C VAL A 13 -0.60 9.76 17.93
N LYS A 14 -1.63 10.47 18.37
CA LYS A 14 -2.83 9.88 18.95
C LYS A 14 -3.94 9.83 17.90
N ILE A 15 -4.39 8.61 17.60
CA ILE A 15 -5.52 8.40 16.69
C ILE A 15 -6.83 8.49 17.49
N ARG A 16 -7.82 9.20 16.94
CA ARG A 16 -9.13 9.35 17.59
C ARG A 16 -9.81 8.01 17.79
N PRO A 17 -10.42 7.73 18.96
CA PRO A 17 -11.12 6.48 19.22
C PRO A 17 -12.20 6.14 18.19
N ALA A 18 -12.90 7.12 17.66
CA ALA A 18 -13.92 6.93 16.62
C ALA A 18 -13.33 6.36 15.31
N VAL A 19 -12.07 6.63 15.02
CA VAL A 19 -11.35 6.04 13.87
C VAL A 19 -10.89 4.63 14.21
N VAL A 20 -10.26 4.45 15.38
CA VAL A 20 -9.74 3.16 15.83
C VAL A 20 -10.85 2.11 15.90
N SER A 21 -12.05 2.47 16.36
CA SER A 21 -13.20 1.57 16.47
C SER A 21 -13.71 1.05 15.13
N ARG A 22 -13.32 1.68 14.02
CA ARG A 22 -13.70 1.24 12.66
C ARG A 22 -12.67 0.31 12.01
N ILE A 23 -11.52 0.10 12.65
CA ILE A 23 -10.48 -0.78 12.14
C ILE A 23 -10.94 -2.23 12.34
N LYS A 24 -10.93 -3.00 11.25
CA LYS A 24 -11.21 -4.44 11.26
C LYS A 24 -9.94 -5.18 10.85
N PRO A 25 -9.23 -5.82 11.77
CA PRO A 25 -8.05 -6.61 11.43
C PRO A 25 -8.47 -7.86 10.65
N VAL A 26 -7.73 -8.17 9.60
CA VAL A 26 -7.92 -9.37 8.77
C VAL A 26 -6.57 -10.02 8.54
N ASP A 27 -6.45 -11.31 8.80
CA ASP A 27 -5.28 -12.09 8.43
C ASP A 27 -5.45 -12.60 7.00
N MET A 28 -4.60 -12.14 6.10
CA MET A 28 -4.74 -12.42 4.68
C MET A 28 -3.39 -12.40 3.96
N ASN A 29 -3.15 -13.37 3.09
CA ASN A 29 -2.03 -13.35 2.16
C ASN A 29 -2.47 -12.67 0.86
N ILE A 30 -2.00 -11.48 0.61
CA ILE A 30 -2.40 -10.68 -0.55
C ILE A 30 -2.03 -11.31 -1.90
N VAL A 31 -1.04 -12.19 -1.94
CA VAL A 31 -0.65 -12.89 -3.18
C VAL A 31 -1.70 -13.92 -3.59
N PHE A 32 -2.23 -14.67 -2.62
CA PHE A 32 -3.12 -15.81 -2.88
C PHE A 32 -4.57 -15.54 -2.51
N GLN A 33 -4.84 -14.48 -1.77
CA GLN A 33 -6.15 -14.21 -1.20
C GLN A 33 -6.58 -12.77 -1.46
N ARG A 34 -7.88 -12.58 -1.44
CA ARG A 34 -8.53 -11.27 -1.45
C ARG A 34 -9.85 -11.34 -0.71
N LEU A 35 -10.32 -10.20 -0.21
CA LEU A 35 -11.66 -10.10 0.34
C LEU A 35 -12.69 -10.22 -0.78
N SER A 36 -13.72 -11.02 -0.55
CA SER A 36 -14.88 -11.09 -1.43
C SER A 36 -15.82 -9.94 -1.10
N LEU A 37 -15.70 -8.84 -1.82
CA LEU A 37 -16.44 -7.61 -1.60
C LEU A 37 -17.47 -7.39 -2.70
N ALA A 38 -18.69 -7.02 -2.32
CA ALA A 38 -19.66 -6.49 -3.27
C ALA A 38 -19.12 -5.17 -3.88
N THR A 39 -19.64 -4.76 -5.01
CA THR A 39 -19.10 -3.61 -5.76
C THR A 39 -19.11 -2.32 -4.92
N ASP A 40 -20.13 -2.10 -4.14
CA ASP A 40 -20.29 -0.94 -3.24
C ASP A 40 -19.42 -1.02 -1.98
N GLU A 41 -18.99 -2.23 -1.59
CA GLU A 41 -18.11 -2.46 -0.44
C GLU A 41 -16.62 -2.33 -0.79
N ARG A 42 -16.26 -2.27 -2.07
CA ARG A 42 -14.88 -2.15 -2.51
C ARG A 42 -14.26 -0.86 -2.02
N PHE A 43 -12.94 -0.88 -1.90
CA PHE A 43 -12.17 0.24 -1.36
C PHE A 43 -11.98 1.36 -2.39
N ASP A 44 -11.95 2.58 -1.91
CA ASP A 44 -11.54 3.76 -2.67
C ASP A 44 -10.00 3.89 -2.72
N LEU A 45 -9.33 3.42 -1.67
CA LEU A 45 -7.88 3.48 -1.50
C LEU A 45 -7.38 2.22 -0.80
N ILE A 46 -6.31 1.65 -1.35
CA ILE A 46 -5.50 0.60 -0.70
C ILE A 46 -4.07 1.10 -0.59
N ILE A 47 -3.44 0.87 0.56
CA ILE A 47 -2.04 1.22 0.82
C ILE A 47 -1.29 -0.05 1.17
N GLY A 48 -0.21 -0.34 0.43
CA GLY A 48 0.67 -1.47 0.69
C GLY A 48 2.12 -0.99 0.73
N THR A 49 2.68 -0.90 1.92
CA THR A 49 4.06 -0.47 2.14
C THR A 49 4.88 -1.53 2.85
N ASN A 50 6.11 -1.76 2.39
CA ASN A 50 7.06 -2.72 2.97
C ASN A 50 6.53 -4.17 2.98
N ILE A 51 5.69 -4.53 2.04
CA ILE A 51 5.09 -5.86 1.92
C ILE A 51 5.66 -6.60 0.72
N PHE A 52 5.68 -5.96 -0.44
CA PHE A 52 5.92 -6.63 -1.72
C PHE A 52 7.37 -6.98 -1.96
N LEU A 53 8.29 -6.34 -1.27
CA LEU A 53 9.73 -6.63 -1.37
C LEU A 53 10.10 -8.07 -1.00
N TYR A 54 9.25 -8.78 -0.25
CA TYR A 54 9.45 -10.17 0.14
C TYR A 54 9.02 -11.19 -0.91
N TYR A 55 8.40 -10.74 -1.99
CA TYR A 55 7.84 -11.59 -3.03
C TYR A 55 8.58 -11.44 -4.35
N GLY A 56 8.63 -12.50 -5.13
CA GLY A 56 9.14 -12.47 -6.50
C GLY A 56 8.21 -11.72 -7.45
N GLY A 57 8.71 -11.39 -8.65
CA GLY A 57 7.97 -10.57 -9.60
C GLY A 57 6.60 -11.13 -10.02
N PHE A 58 6.51 -12.45 -10.20
CA PHE A 58 5.24 -13.10 -10.53
C PHE A 58 4.24 -12.99 -9.38
N GLU A 59 4.68 -13.26 -8.15
CA GLU A 59 3.83 -13.14 -6.95
C GLU A 59 3.37 -11.70 -6.74
N GLN A 60 4.24 -10.71 -6.97
CA GLN A 60 3.86 -9.30 -6.93
C GLN A 60 2.78 -8.97 -7.97
N SER A 61 2.85 -9.56 -9.15
CA SER A 61 1.82 -9.40 -10.18
C SER A 61 0.48 -10.01 -9.75
N LEU A 62 0.49 -11.16 -9.06
CA LEU A 62 -0.72 -11.77 -8.49
C LEU A 62 -1.33 -10.87 -7.40
N ALA A 63 -0.50 -10.35 -6.50
CA ALA A 63 -0.95 -9.40 -5.48
C ALA A 63 -1.61 -8.16 -6.12
N ARG A 64 -1.06 -7.68 -7.20
CA ARG A 64 -1.60 -6.57 -7.98
C ARG A 64 -3.01 -6.87 -8.52
N VAL A 65 -3.24 -8.08 -9.02
CA VAL A 65 -4.58 -8.54 -9.44
C VAL A 65 -5.56 -8.55 -8.27
N ASN A 66 -5.13 -9.05 -7.12
CA ASN A 66 -5.98 -9.10 -5.94
C ASN A 66 -6.32 -7.68 -5.42
N VAL A 67 -5.36 -6.78 -5.40
CA VAL A 67 -5.59 -5.37 -5.05
C VAL A 67 -6.61 -4.73 -5.99
N ALA A 68 -6.43 -4.93 -7.31
CA ALA A 68 -7.36 -4.39 -8.29
C ALA A 68 -8.80 -4.88 -8.07
N ALA A 69 -8.96 -6.16 -7.76
CA ALA A 69 -10.27 -6.75 -7.52
C ALA A 69 -10.99 -6.17 -6.29
N MET A 70 -10.23 -5.72 -5.29
CA MET A 70 -10.77 -5.10 -4.08
C MET A 70 -11.00 -3.58 -4.20
N LEU A 71 -10.50 -2.94 -5.24
CA LEU A 71 -10.70 -1.51 -5.49
C LEU A 71 -11.97 -1.26 -6.30
N LYS A 72 -12.62 -0.13 -6.04
CA LYS A 72 -13.64 0.42 -6.96
C LYS A 72 -12.97 0.85 -8.27
N PRO A 73 -13.70 0.84 -9.40
CA PRO A 73 -13.23 1.51 -10.61
C PRO A 73 -12.84 2.96 -10.32
N GLY A 74 -11.66 3.38 -10.77
CA GLY A 74 -11.11 4.70 -10.44
C GLY A 74 -10.47 4.81 -9.06
N GLY A 75 -10.53 3.78 -8.22
CA GLY A 75 -9.85 3.74 -6.92
C GLY A 75 -8.33 3.66 -7.05
N PHE A 76 -7.63 4.01 -5.98
CA PHE A 76 -6.18 4.13 -5.96
C PHE A 76 -5.50 3.09 -5.10
N PHE A 77 -4.31 2.68 -5.55
CA PHE A 77 -3.38 1.87 -4.79
C PHE A 77 -2.05 2.59 -4.66
N LEU A 78 -1.58 2.75 -3.43
CA LEU A 78 -0.28 3.35 -3.12
C LEU A 78 0.68 2.26 -2.64
N SER A 79 1.88 2.25 -3.22
CA SER A 79 2.95 1.33 -2.84
C SER A 79 4.28 2.06 -2.82
N ASN A 80 5.17 1.68 -1.91
CA ASN A 80 6.56 2.14 -1.95
C ASN A 80 7.45 1.29 -2.87
N ASP A 81 6.91 0.21 -3.43
CA ASP A 81 7.57 -0.63 -4.42
C ASP A 81 6.92 -0.47 -5.79
N LYS A 82 7.75 -0.43 -6.83
CA LYS A 82 7.26 -0.53 -8.20
C LYS A 82 6.93 -1.97 -8.51
N LEU A 83 5.65 -2.26 -8.72
CA LEU A 83 5.18 -3.61 -8.99
C LEU A 83 5.20 -3.92 -10.49
N PRO A 84 5.72 -5.09 -10.90
CA PRO A 84 5.68 -5.50 -12.30
C PRO A 84 4.25 -5.77 -12.78
N ASP A 85 4.03 -5.67 -14.06
CA ASP A 85 2.75 -5.93 -14.72
C ASP A 85 2.82 -7.20 -15.60
N THR A 86 3.41 -8.24 -15.06
CA THR A 86 3.56 -9.53 -15.76
C THR A 86 2.21 -10.19 -16.00
N VAL A 87 1.29 -10.03 -15.05
CA VAL A 87 -0.10 -10.47 -15.18
C VAL A 87 -0.98 -9.23 -15.28
N PRO A 88 -1.78 -9.06 -16.33
CA PRO A 88 -2.67 -7.92 -16.46
C PRO A 88 -3.60 -7.80 -15.25
N SER A 89 -3.61 -6.65 -14.61
CA SER A 89 -4.35 -6.43 -13.36
C SER A 89 -5.49 -5.41 -13.47
N GLY A 90 -5.48 -4.58 -14.50
CA GLY A 90 -6.36 -3.41 -14.57
C GLY A 90 -5.92 -2.24 -13.68
N LEU A 91 -4.69 -2.28 -13.16
CA LEU A 91 -4.05 -1.16 -12.46
C LEU A 91 -3.05 -0.48 -13.38
N GLU A 92 -3.18 0.82 -13.51
CA GLU A 92 -2.27 1.67 -14.27
C GLU A 92 -1.50 2.57 -13.31
N GLN A 93 -0.17 2.63 -13.48
CA GLN A 93 0.64 3.58 -12.72
C GLN A 93 0.40 4.99 -13.26
N VAL A 94 -0.12 5.87 -12.42
CA VAL A 94 -0.49 7.23 -12.80
C VAL A 94 0.45 8.29 -12.24
N MET A 95 1.18 7.98 -11.18
CA MET A 95 2.08 8.94 -10.53
C MET A 95 3.19 8.22 -9.76
N VAL A 96 4.35 8.86 -9.68
CA VAL A 96 5.45 8.53 -8.77
C VAL A 96 5.81 9.79 -7.99
N SER A 97 5.88 9.70 -6.68
CA SER A 97 6.37 10.76 -5.81
C SER A 97 7.69 10.35 -5.18
N GLU A 98 8.65 11.26 -5.20
CA GLU A 98 9.92 11.11 -4.52
C GLU A 98 9.88 11.80 -3.17
N ILE A 99 10.29 11.09 -2.13
CA ILE A 99 10.36 11.64 -0.77
C ILE A 99 11.81 11.55 -0.32
N PRO A 100 12.59 12.65 -0.39
CA PRO A 100 13.96 12.65 0.07
C PRO A 100 14.00 12.51 1.60
N ARG A 101 14.84 11.60 2.08
CA ARG A 101 15.15 11.53 3.51
C ARG A 101 16.34 12.44 3.80
N THR A 102 16.21 13.25 4.84
CA THR A 102 17.30 14.05 5.37
C THR A 102 18.16 13.22 6.32
N GLY A 103 19.47 13.13 6.08
CA GLY A 103 20.42 12.39 6.88
C GLY A 103 21.81 12.40 6.27
N ALA A 104 22.78 11.66 6.86
CA ALA A 104 24.16 11.56 6.41
C ALA A 104 24.32 10.90 5.02
N ARG A 105 23.29 10.19 4.53
CA ARG A 105 23.15 9.67 3.18
C ARG A 105 21.83 10.16 2.60
N VAL A 106 21.89 10.68 1.37
CA VAL A 106 20.67 11.01 0.62
C VAL A 106 20.00 9.68 0.21
N ILE A 107 18.97 9.28 0.93
CA ILE A 107 18.13 8.15 0.59
C ILE A 107 16.79 8.72 0.13
N THR A 108 16.34 8.30 -1.03
CA THR A 108 15.04 8.71 -1.58
C THR A 108 14.07 7.55 -1.46
N ASP A 109 12.95 7.80 -0.80
CA ASP A 109 11.80 6.90 -0.85
C ASP A 109 10.90 7.26 -2.02
N TYR A 110 10.25 6.26 -2.59
CA TYR A 110 9.31 6.45 -3.68
C TYR A 110 7.92 5.99 -3.24
N ILE A 111 6.91 6.74 -3.68
CA ILE A 111 5.50 6.32 -3.59
C ILE A 111 4.98 6.20 -5.01
N TYR A 112 4.63 4.98 -5.38
CA TYR A 112 4.01 4.67 -6.67
C TYR A 112 2.49 4.67 -6.49
N CYS A 113 1.80 5.47 -7.27
CA CYS A 113 0.35 5.54 -7.27
C CYS A 113 -0.19 4.82 -8.52
N TYR A 114 -1.03 3.84 -8.28
CA TYR A 114 -1.75 3.12 -9.32
C TYR A 114 -3.24 3.45 -9.23
N ARG A 115 -3.89 3.50 -10.37
CA ARG A 115 -5.33 3.71 -10.47
C ARG A 115 -5.96 2.48 -11.12
N ARG A 116 -7.07 2.00 -10.55
CA ARG A 116 -7.87 0.98 -11.21
C ARG A 116 -8.57 1.60 -12.41
N THR A 117 -8.34 1.05 -13.58
CA THR A 117 -9.04 1.41 -14.82
C THR A 117 -10.39 0.72 -14.84
N GLN A 118 -10.94 -0.05 -15.21
CA GLN A 118 -12.34 -0.55 -15.11
C GLN A 118 -12.50 -1.84 -14.27
#